data_a17bbf926be0aac6badfcedb1f27af1b
#
_entry.id   a17bbf926be0aac6badfcedb1f27af1b
#
_cell.length_a   1.000
_cell.length_b   1.000
_cell.length_c   1.000
_cell.angle_alpha   90.00
_cell.angle_beta   90.00
_cell.angle_gamma   90.00
#
_symmetry.space_group_name_H-M   'P 1'
#
loop_
_entity.id
_entity.type
_entity.pdbx_description
1 polymer ?
#
loop_
_entity_poly.entity_id
_entity_poly.type
_entity_poly.pdbx_seq_one_letter_code
_entity_poly.pdbx_strand_id
1 'polypeptide(L)'
;EAARRAGTTTSAVSKALSRFESQHGVRLLYRTTHALSLTEEGERMLMLARGLLEEVSQVESALSGIEGEGASGRVRISVPSSFGRACIMPALPAFLAAHPEISLEMHFSDAMVDLASGGFDFVIRSGPLEAWPGHSARKLFSFPWVACATPGYLAQHGEPATPFELSTHCQIGFWNLNKGRADAWRFRSPEDGRAVRWEPASRYLFDDGQAAW
;
A
#
# COMPACT_ATOMS: atom_id res chain seq x y z
N GLU A 1 -13.14 22.65 3.03
CA GLU A 1 -12.60 21.63 3.95
C GLU A 1 -11.24 22.06 4.51
N ALA A 2 -10.21 22.34 3.67
CA ALA A 2 -8.87 22.76 4.13
C ALA A 2 -8.88 24.00 5.07
N ALA A 3 -9.66 25.01 4.73
CA ALA A 3 -9.79 26.22 5.55
C ALA A 3 -10.36 25.93 6.95
N ARG A 4 -11.29 24.99 7.05
CA ARG A 4 -11.90 24.57 8.31
C ARG A 4 -10.90 23.82 9.19
N ARG A 5 -10.07 22.94 8.59
CA ARG A 5 -8.98 22.24 9.29
C ARG A 5 -7.91 23.20 9.81
N ALA A 6 -7.62 24.26 9.06
CA ALA A 6 -6.63 25.28 9.45
C ALA A 6 -7.22 26.39 10.36
N GLY A 7 -8.46 26.26 10.83
CA GLY A 7 -9.12 27.27 11.68
C GLY A 7 -9.24 28.65 11.02
N THR A 8 -9.34 28.70 9.68
CA THR A 8 -9.32 29.96 8.92
C THR A 8 -10.39 29.97 7.81
N THR A 9 -10.47 31.03 7.04
CA THR A 9 -11.44 31.17 5.94
C THR A 9 -10.85 30.69 4.60
N THR A 10 -11.73 30.24 3.70
CA THR A 10 -11.32 29.81 2.34
C THR A 10 -10.62 30.95 1.59
N SER A 11 -11.06 32.20 1.79
CA SER A 11 -10.43 33.36 1.19
C SER A 11 -9.02 33.61 1.72
N ALA A 12 -8.80 33.41 3.03
CA ALA A 12 -7.47 33.55 3.64
C ALA A 12 -6.48 32.53 3.11
N VAL A 13 -6.89 31.26 3.02
CA VAL A 13 -6.07 30.19 2.43
C VAL A 13 -5.73 30.50 0.97
N SER A 14 -6.72 30.90 0.17
CA SER A 14 -6.50 31.25 -1.24
C SER A 14 -5.55 32.44 -1.42
N LYS A 15 -5.68 33.47 -0.60
CA LYS A 15 -4.78 34.64 -0.61
C LYS A 15 -3.37 34.29 -0.17
N ALA A 16 -3.21 33.47 0.88
CA ALA A 16 -1.89 33.01 1.35
C ALA A 16 -1.16 32.23 0.26
N LEU A 17 -1.86 31.31 -0.41
CA LEU A 17 -1.29 30.52 -1.49
C LEU A 17 -0.91 31.38 -2.70
N SER A 18 -1.80 32.29 -3.14
CA SER A 18 -1.50 33.21 -4.25
C SER A 18 -0.34 34.14 -3.93
N ARG A 19 -0.22 34.60 -2.67
CA ARG A 19 0.93 35.39 -2.23
C ARG A 19 2.23 34.59 -2.31
N PHE A 20 2.19 33.34 -1.85
CA PHE A 20 3.35 32.43 -1.92
C PHE A 20 3.77 32.18 -3.37
N GLU A 21 2.81 31.85 -4.26
CA GLU A 21 3.06 31.66 -5.70
C GLU A 21 3.69 32.91 -6.32
N SER A 22 3.18 34.09 -6.01
CA SER A 22 3.71 35.36 -6.54
C SER A 22 5.09 35.69 -5.98
N GLN A 23 5.34 35.43 -4.72
CA GLN A 23 6.62 35.71 -4.05
C GLN A 23 7.76 34.85 -4.63
N HIS A 24 7.46 33.62 -5.02
CA HIS A 24 8.46 32.66 -5.53
C HIS A 24 8.44 32.51 -7.04
N GLY A 25 7.54 33.20 -7.75
CA GLY A 25 7.43 33.14 -9.19
C GLY A 25 7.00 31.77 -9.75
N VAL A 26 6.30 30.98 -8.93
CA VAL A 26 5.87 29.61 -9.27
C VAL A 26 4.37 29.48 -9.21
N ARG A 27 3.81 28.58 -10.01
CA ARG A 27 2.42 28.16 -9.88
C ARG A 27 2.39 26.76 -9.24
N LEU A 28 1.62 26.64 -8.15
CA LEU A 28 1.44 25.36 -7.45
C LEU A 28 0.14 24.67 -7.83
N LEU A 29 -0.86 25.45 -8.30
CA LEU A 29 -2.18 24.94 -8.65
C LEU A 29 -2.62 25.36 -10.05
N TYR A 30 -3.13 24.41 -10.81
CA TYR A 30 -4.01 24.68 -11.95
C TYR A 30 -5.44 24.91 -11.42
N ARG A 31 -5.97 26.09 -11.66
CA ARG A 31 -7.34 26.47 -11.26
C ARG A 31 -8.19 26.56 -12.53
N THR A 32 -9.13 25.65 -12.68
CA THR A 32 -10.20 25.76 -13.68
C THR A 32 -11.54 25.94 -12.97
N THR A 33 -12.56 26.33 -13.69
CA THR A 33 -13.93 26.48 -13.13
C THR A 33 -14.52 25.17 -12.61
N HIS A 34 -13.95 24.01 -13.00
CA HIS A 34 -14.46 22.68 -12.69
C HIS A 34 -13.48 21.77 -11.97
N ALA A 35 -12.19 22.14 -11.89
CA ALA A 35 -11.18 21.28 -11.29
C ALA A 35 -10.05 22.09 -10.66
N LEU A 36 -9.49 21.54 -9.59
CA LEU A 36 -8.27 22.00 -8.95
C LEU A 36 -7.27 20.85 -9.00
N SER A 37 -6.11 21.06 -9.63
CA SER A 37 -5.03 20.07 -9.69
C SER A 37 -3.69 20.73 -9.37
N LEU A 38 -2.72 19.94 -8.94
CA LEU A 38 -1.36 20.40 -8.68
C LEU A 38 -0.61 20.58 -10.01
N THR A 39 0.33 21.50 -10.01
CA THR A 39 1.41 21.56 -11.00
C THR A 39 2.54 20.65 -10.58
N GLU A 40 3.57 20.44 -11.40
CA GLU A 40 4.77 19.68 -11.01
C GLU A 40 5.47 20.33 -9.81
N GLU A 41 5.58 21.67 -9.80
CA GLU A 41 6.08 22.44 -8.66
C GLU A 41 5.18 22.29 -7.44
N GLY A 42 3.86 22.22 -7.65
CA GLY A 42 2.87 21.97 -6.60
C GLY A 42 3.02 20.62 -5.95
N GLU A 43 3.27 19.57 -6.72
CA GLU A 43 3.53 18.22 -6.21
C GLU A 43 4.83 18.17 -5.40
N ARG A 44 5.91 18.76 -5.92
CA ARG A 44 7.18 18.85 -5.18
C ARG A 44 7.02 19.62 -3.87
N MET A 45 6.34 20.76 -3.91
CA MET A 45 6.10 21.58 -2.71
C MET A 45 5.24 20.85 -1.69
N LEU A 46 4.21 20.13 -2.15
CA LEU A 46 3.36 19.33 -1.26
C LEU A 46 4.16 18.23 -0.54
N MET A 47 5.07 17.58 -1.26
CA MET A 47 5.96 16.56 -0.69
C MET A 47 6.86 17.15 0.41
N LEU A 48 7.52 18.28 0.11
CA LEU A 48 8.39 18.96 1.06
C LEU A 48 7.61 19.50 2.28
N ALA A 49 6.44 20.08 2.05
CA ALA A 49 5.60 20.59 3.13
C ALA A 49 5.09 19.49 4.06
N ARG A 50 4.78 18.31 3.52
CA ARG A 50 4.43 17.14 4.33
C ARG A 50 5.58 16.69 5.21
N GLY A 51 6.79 16.58 4.66
CA GLY A 51 7.98 16.25 5.44
C GLY A 51 8.23 17.22 6.59
N LEU A 52 8.13 18.53 6.34
CA LEU A 52 8.28 19.54 7.39
C LEU A 52 7.22 19.42 8.48
N LEU A 53 5.96 19.19 8.13
CA LEU A 53 4.89 18.99 9.11
C LEU A 53 5.11 17.73 9.95
N GLU A 54 5.68 16.69 9.35
CA GLU A 54 6.02 15.44 10.03
C GLU A 54 7.17 15.65 11.02
N GLU A 55 8.21 16.40 10.64
CA GLU A 55 9.29 16.79 11.55
C GLU A 55 8.78 17.62 12.73
N VAL A 56 7.88 18.59 12.49
CA VAL A 56 7.24 19.35 13.56
C VAL A 56 6.44 18.44 14.49
N SER A 57 5.66 17.50 13.95
CA SER A 57 4.92 16.52 14.76
C SER A 57 5.83 15.62 15.58
N GLN A 58 7.00 15.24 15.04
CA GLN A 58 8.01 14.47 15.79
C GLN A 58 8.58 15.29 16.95
N VAL A 59 8.84 16.58 16.73
CA VAL A 59 9.30 17.48 17.81
C VAL A 59 8.23 17.62 18.89
N GLU A 60 6.97 17.83 18.50
CA GLU A 60 5.84 17.89 19.43
C GLU A 60 5.68 16.58 20.22
N SER A 61 5.78 15.45 19.55
CA SER A 61 5.73 14.11 20.18
C SER A 61 6.92 13.87 21.12
N ALA A 62 8.12 14.31 20.75
CA ALA A 62 9.30 14.21 21.58
C ALA A 62 9.18 15.08 22.85
N LEU A 63 8.54 16.23 22.74
CA LEU A 63 8.25 17.10 23.88
C LEU A 63 7.12 16.54 24.76
N SER A 64 6.10 15.94 24.16
CA SER A 64 4.99 15.28 24.87
C SER A 64 5.41 13.98 25.53
N GLY A 65 6.38 13.25 24.97
CA GLY A 65 6.92 12.00 25.51
C GLY A 65 7.73 12.14 26.81
N ILE A 66 7.91 13.37 27.28
CA ILE A 66 8.52 13.64 28.60
C ILE A 66 7.51 13.37 29.75
N GLU A 67 6.24 13.29 29.46
CA GLU A 67 5.19 12.95 30.43
C GLU A 67 4.37 11.77 29.89
N GLY A 68 4.89 10.57 29.96
CA GLY A 68 4.23 9.27 30.17
C GLY A 68 2.85 8.97 29.53
N GLU A 69 2.40 9.65 28.51
CA GLU A 69 1.09 9.39 27.88
C GLU A 69 1.26 8.69 26.54
N GLY A 70 0.39 7.70 26.32
CA GLY A 70 0.43 6.69 25.26
C GLY A 70 0.53 7.24 23.85
N ALA A 71 0.86 6.36 22.91
CA ALA A 71 0.96 6.69 21.49
C ALA A 71 -0.31 7.39 21.00
N SER A 72 -0.15 8.59 20.41
CA SER A 72 -1.25 9.41 19.90
C SER A 72 -0.93 9.96 18.50
N GLY A 73 -1.95 10.38 17.80
CA GLY A 73 -1.80 11.00 16.49
C GLY A 73 -2.37 10.18 15.34
N ARG A 74 -2.17 10.66 14.11
CA ARG A 74 -2.66 10.01 12.89
C ARG A 74 -1.59 9.10 12.32
N VAL A 75 -1.99 7.87 12.01
CA VAL A 75 -1.14 6.88 11.36
C VAL A 75 -1.76 6.49 10.03
N ARG A 76 -0.98 6.60 8.95
CA ARG A 76 -1.40 6.24 7.59
C ARG A 76 -0.60 5.04 7.12
N ILE A 77 -1.30 3.95 6.81
CA ILE A 77 -0.67 2.71 6.35
C ILE A 77 -1.24 2.24 5.03
N SER A 78 -0.39 1.65 4.19
CA SER A 78 -0.81 0.93 3.00
C SER A 78 -0.47 -0.55 3.13
N VAL A 79 -1.47 -1.40 2.87
CA VAL A 79 -1.37 -2.85 3.07
C VAL A 79 -1.90 -3.61 1.87
N PRO A 80 -1.39 -4.82 1.56
CA PRO A 80 -1.98 -5.67 0.54
C PRO A 80 -3.43 -6.01 0.89
N SER A 81 -4.32 -5.97 -0.09
CA SER A 81 -5.77 -6.07 0.11
C SER A 81 -6.18 -7.31 0.87
N SER A 82 -5.76 -8.48 0.44
CA SER A 82 -6.09 -9.76 1.08
C SER A 82 -5.50 -9.89 2.48
N PHE A 83 -4.23 -9.51 2.66
CA PHE A 83 -3.56 -9.56 3.95
C PHE A 83 -4.18 -8.59 4.96
N GLY A 84 -4.46 -7.37 4.54
CA GLY A 84 -5.09 -6.38 5.40
C GLY A 84 -6.44 -6.83 5.92
N ARG A 85 -7.28 -7.39 5.05
CA ARG A 85 -8.61 -7.90 5.43
C ARG A 85 -8.53 -9.14 6.31
N ALA A 86 -7.66 -10.11 5.97
CA ALA A 86 -7.61 -11.38 6.67
C ALA A 86 -6.84 -11.33 8.01
N CYS A 87 -5.79 -10.52 8.08
CA CYS A 87 -4.88 -10.54 9.23
C CYS A 87 -4.93 -9.26 10.08
N ILE A 88 -5.05 -8.08 9.46
CA ILE A 88 -4.99 -6.82 10.21
C ILE A 88 -6.35 -6.42 10.74
N MET A 89 -7.38 -6.42 9.89
CA MET A 89 -8.72 -5.99 10.30
C MET A 89 -9.26 -6.73 11.54
N PRO A 90 -9.09 -8.05 11.71
CA PRO A 90 -9.55 -8.74 12.91
C PRO A 90 -8.83 -8.32 14.19
N ALA A 91 -7.56 -7.90 14.10
CA ALA A 91 -6.77 -7.45 15.26
C ALA A 91 -7.00 -5.98 15.62
N LEU A 92 -7.52 -5.21 14.66
CA LEU A 92 -7.61 -3.75 14.77
C LEU A 92 -8.52 -3.25 15.92
N PRO A 93 -9.69 -3.85 16.19
CA PRO A 93 -10.55 -3.37 17.28
C PRO A 93 -9.86 -3.39 18.65
N ALA A 94 -9.12 -4.46 18.96
CA ALA A 94 -8.39 -4.56 20.22
C ALA A 94 -7.25 -3.53 20.30
N PHE A 95 -6.54 -3.31 19.19
CA PHE A 95 -5.50 -2.30 19.12
C PHE A 95 -6.04 -0.88 19.34
N LEU A 96 -7.12 -0.51 18.66
CA LEU A 96 -7.71 0.82 18.78
C LEU A 96 -8.34 1.05 20.18
N ALA A 97 -8.87 0.02 20.78
CA ALA A 97 -9.36 0.11 22.17
C ALA A 97 -8.23 0.36 23.18
N ALA A 98 -7.03 -0.22 22.91
CA ALA A 98 -5.86 0.00 23.75
C ALA A 98 -5.16 1.36 23.48
N HIS A 99 -5.41 1.97 22.32
CA HIS A 99 -4.78 3.22 21.89
C HIS A 99 -5.84 4.20 21.36
N PRO A 100 -6.71 4.75 22.21
CA PRO A 100 -7.85 5.58 21.80
C PRO A 100 -7.44 6.90 21.13
N GLU A 101 -6.23 7.38 21.39
CA GLU A 101 -5.69 8.62 20.83
C GLU A 101 -5.07 8.43 19.42
N ILE A 102 -5.02 7.19 18.91
CA ILE A 102 -4.54 6.92 17.55
C ILE A 102 -5.69 7.04 16.56
N SER A 103 -5.52 7.90 15.56
CA SER A 103 -6.35 7.96 14.36
C SER A 103 -5.69 7.19 13.24
N LEU A 104 -6.32 6.12 12.75
CA LEU A 104 -5.78 5.24 11.74
C LEU A 104 -6.43 5.47 10.38
N GLU A 105 -5.60 5.62 9.34
CA GLU A 105 -6.02 5.63 7.94
C GLU A 105 -5.36 4.45 7.22
N MET A 106 -6.18 3.51 6.74
CA MET A 106 -5.70 2.31 6.04
C MET A 106 -6.07 2.35 4.57
N HIS A 107 -5.07 2.11 3.72
CA HIS A 107 -5.23 1.96 2.29
C HIS A 107 -4.94 0.51 1.89
N PHE A 108 -5.93 -0.12 1.26
CA PHE A 108 -5.82 -1.49 0.77
C PHE A 108 -5.42 -1.45 -0.70
N SER A 109 -4.18 -1.83 -1.00
CA SER A 109 -3.65 -1.82 -2.35
C SER A 109 -2.46 -2.77 -2.49
N ASP A 110 -2.43 -3.53 -3.58
CA ASP A 110 -1.32 -4.42 -3.94
C ASP A 110 -0.28 -3.72 -4.84
N ALA A 111 -0.58 -2.51 -5.30
CA ALA A 111 0.36 -1.69 -6.04
C ALA A 111 1.52 -1.20 -5.16
N MET A 112 2.70 -1.13 -5.74
CA MET A 112 3.83 -0.46 -5.09
C MET A 112 3.50 1.02 -4.94
N VAL A 113 3.71 1.53 -3.74
CA VAL A 113 3.57 2.96 -3.44
C VAL A 113 4.90 3.50 -2.97
N ASP A 114 5.23 4.69 -3.40
CA ASP A 114 6.34 5.42 -2.84
C ASP A 114 5.93 5.97 -1.47
N LEU A 115 6.67 5.61 -0.43
CA LEU A 115 6.44 6.09 0.93
C LEU A 115 6.50 7.61 1.00
N ALA A 116 7.50 8.21 0.38
CA ALA A 116 7.74 9.64 0.45
C ALA A 116 6.63 10.44 -0.23
N SER A 117 6.25 10.07 -1.45
CA SER A 117 5.20 10.77 -2.22
C SER A 117 3.79 10.36 -1.81
N GLY A 118 3.60 9.13 -1.33
CA GLY A 118 2.32 8.58 -0.91
C GLY A 118 1.81 9.14 0.42
N GLY A 119 2.69 9.75 1.23
CA GLY A 119 2.36 10.26 2.57
C GLY A 119 1.87 9.16 3.50
N PHE A 120 2.48 7.98 3.42
CA PHE A 120 2.27 6.86 4.35
C PHE A 120 3.39 6.83 5.38
N ASP A 121 3.06 6.57 6.64
CA ASP A 121 4.03 6.38 7.70
C ASP A 121 4.73 5.03 7.55
N PHE A 122 3.99 3.99 7.13
CA PHE A 122 4.56 2.72 6.71
C PHE A 122 3.70 1.98 5.70
N VAL A 123 4.36 1.06 5.00
CA VAL A 123 3.72 0.17 4.05
C VAL A 123 4.05 -1.28 4.37
N ILE A 124 3.08 -2.16 4.21
CA ILE A 124 3.29 -3.60 4.25
C ILE A 124 3.24 -4.08 2.81
N ARG A 125 4.21 -4.91 2.42
CA ARG A 125 4.25 -5.49 1.07
C ARG A 125 4.71 -6.94 1.13
N SER A 126 4.23 -7.73 0.18
CA SER A 126 4.70 -9.09 -0.06
C SER A 126 5.80 -9.07 -1.12
N GLY A 127 6.83 -9.89 -0.93
CA GLY A 127 7.92 -10.02 -1.89
C GLY A 127 9.29 -10.08 -1.22
N PRO A 128 10.35 -10.03 -2.03
CA PRO A 128 11.71 -9.95 -1.50
C PRO A 128 11.91 -8.62 -0.77
N LEU A 129 12.68 -8.69 0.31
CA LEU A 129 13.07 -7.49 1.02
C LEU A 129 14.17 -6.78 0.22
N GLU A 130 13.79 -5.73 -0.46
CA GLU A 130 14.73 -4.88 -1.17
C GLU A 130 15.09 -3.66 -0.31
N ALA A 131 16.36 -3.30 -0.33
CA ALA A 131 16.80 -2.09 0.36
C ALA A 131 16.37 -0.86 -0.46
N TRP A 132 15.53 -0.03 0.13
CA TRP A 132 15.17 1.26 -0.45
C TRP A 132 16.00 2.35 0.23
N PRO A 133 16.72 3.16 -0.54
CA PRO A 133 17.51 4.25 0.04
C PRO A 133 16.65 5.15 0.93
N GLY A 134 17.13 5.42 2.14
CA GLY A 134 16.43 6.27 3.11
C GLY A 134 15.27 5.60 3.87
N HIS A 135 15.03 4.30 3.66
CA HIS A 135 13.97 3.58 4.36
C HIS A 135 14.53 2.38 5.12
N SER A 136 13.90 2.06 6.25
CA SER A 136 14.16 0.83 6.97
C SER A 136 13.07 -0.20 6.64
N ALA A 137 13.47 -1.47 6.51
CA ALA A 137 12.53 -2.53 6.25
C ALA A 137 12.68 -3.66 7.27
N ARG A 138 11.55 -4.17 7.75
CA ARG A 138 11.48 -5.27 8.70
C ARG A 138 10.62 -6.39 8.14
N LYS A 139 11.16 -7.60 8.12
CA LYS A 139 10.39 -8.79 7.76
C LYS A 139 9.42 -9.12 8.90
N LEU A 140 8.13 -9.18 8.58
CA LEU A 140 7.10 -9.58 9.53
C LEU A 140 7.04 -11.10 9.65
N PHE A 141 6.87 -11.82 8.53
CA PHE A 141 6.83 -13.28 8.49
C PHE A 141 7.10 -13.78 7.07
N SER A 142 7.09 -15.09 6.88
CA SER A 142 7.12 -15.74 5.57
C SER A 142 5.95 -16.69 5.46
N PHE A 143 5.38 -16.80 4.27
CA PHE A 143 4.33 -17.75 3.96
C PHE A 143 4.62 -18.40 2.60
N PRO A 144 4.28 -19.69 2.43
CA PRO A 144 4.38 -20.34 1.14
C PRO A 144 3.25 -19.88 0.22
N TRP A 145 3.54 -19.84 -1.07
CA TRP A 145 2.50 -19.86 -2.08
C TRP A 145 2.01 -21.29 -2.26
N VAL A 146 0.70 -21.45 -2.42
CA VAL A 146 0.10 -22.76 -2.69
C VAL A 146 -0.77 -22.67 -3.95
N ALA A 147 -0.73 -23.70 -4.79
CA ALA A 147 -1.71 -23.90 -5.82
C ALA A 147 -2.91 -24.60 -5.19
N CYS A 148 -4.10 -24.14 -5.45
CA CYS A 148 -5.32 -24.71 -4.91
C CYS A 148 -6.42 -24.77 -5.97
N ALA A 149 -7.35 -25.69 -5.77
CA ALA A 149 -8.56 -25.80 -6.57
C ALA A 149 -9.72 -26.27 -5.69
N THR A 150 -10.94 -26.06 -6.13
CA THR A 150 -12.11 -26.56 -5.41
C THR A 150 -12.19 -28.09 -5.49
N PRO A 151 -12.73 -28.78 -4.47
CA PRO A 151 -12.92 -30.23 -4.51
C PRO A 151 -13.75 -30.67 -5.73
N GLY A 152 -14.75 -29.89 -6.12
CA GLY A 152 -15.59 -30.18 -7.29
C GLY A 152 -14.80 -30.13 -8.60
N TYR A 153 -13.87 -29.18 -8.74
CA TYR A 153 -13.00 -29.12 -9.91
C TYR A 153 -12.06 -30.34 -9.96
N LEU A 154 -11.42 -30.68 -8.85
CA LEU A 154 -10.51 -31.83 -8.78
C LEU A 154 -11.23 -33.15 -9.03
N ALA A 155 -12.48 -33.32 -8.58
CA ALA A 155 -13.28 -34.51 -8.86
C ALA A 155 -13.58 -34.68 -10.35
N GLN A 156 -13.67 -33.60 -11.12
CA GLN A 156 -13.96 -33.63 -12.55
C GLN A 156 -12.69 -33.74 -13.43
N HIS A 157 -11.58 -33.16 -13.00
CA HIS A 157 -10.40 -32.98 -13.85
C HIS A 157 -9.18 -33.73 -13.34
N GLY A 158 -9.28 -34.35 -12.15
CA GLY A 158 -8.14 -35.00 -11.47
C GLY A 158 -7.27 -33.99 -10.71
N GLU A 159 -6.37 -34.53 -9.87
CA GLU A 159 -5.37 -33.75 -9.15
C GLU A 159 -4.04 -33.85 -9.89
N PRO A 160 -3.41 -32.75 -10.31
CA PRO A 160 -2.13 -32.77 -10.99
C PRO A 160 -1.03 -33.22 -10.02
N ALA A 161 -0.31 -34.28 -10.35
CA ALA A 161 0.80 -34.82 -9.56
C ALA A 161 2.10 -33.99 -9.78
N THR A 162 2.22 -33.34 -10.93
CA THR A 162 3.39 -32.54 -11.28
C THR A 162 3.00 -31.18 -11.83
N PRO A 163 3.86 -30.16 -11.75
CA PRO A 163 3.59 -28.85 -12.36
C PRO A 163 3.34 -28.93 -13.88
N PHE A 164 3.87 -29.93 -14.56
CA PHE A 164 3.70 -30.08 -16.03
C PHE A 164 2.27 -30.48 -16.41
N GLU A 165 1.59 -31.21 -15.54
CA GLU A 165 0.20 -31.63 -15.75
C GLU A 165 -0.78 -30.44 -15.66
N LEU A 166 -0.35 -29.31 -15.09
CA LEU A 166 -1.12 -28.06 -15.09
C LEU A 166 -1.44 -27.58 -16.51
N SER A 167 -0.70 -28.03 -17.54
CA SER A 167 -1.01 -27.70 -18.94
C SER A 167 -2.39 -28.16 -19.40
N THR A 168 -2.94 -29.17 -18.76
CA THR A 168 -4.28 -29.74 -19.07
C THR A 168 -5.38 -29.16 -18.19
N HIS A 169 -5.01 -28.34 -17.21
CA HIS A 169 -5.94 -27.72 -16.27
C HIS A 169 -6.28 -26.27 -16.64
N CYS A 170 -7.49 -25.84 -16.28
CA CYS A 170 -7.83 -24.44 -16.33
C CYS A 170 -7.07 -23.69 -15.22
N GLN A 171 -6.29 -22.70 -15.59
CA GLN A 171 -5.45 -21.95 -14.68
C GLN A 171 -6.00 -20.53 -14.50
N ILE A 172 -6.08 -20.09 -13.26
CA ILE A 172 -6.36 -18.70 -12.89
C ILE A 172 -5.03 -18.07 -12.50
N GLY A 173 -4.61 -17.05 -13.23
CA GLY A 173 -3.34 -16.36 -12.98
C GLY A 173 -3.52 -15.08 -12.17
N PHE A 174 -2.48 -14.71 -11.45
CA PHE A 174 -2.42 -13.43 -10.74
C PHE A 174 -1.73 -12.39 -11.62
N TRP A 175 -2.45 -11.29 -11.90
CA TRP A 175 -1.90 -10.15 -12.61
C TRP A 175 -1.13 -9.26 -11.66
N ASN A 176 0.18 -9.18 -11.84
CA ASN A 176 1.03 -8.36 -11.01
C ASN A 176 1.05 -6.92 -11.54
N LEU A 177 0.38 -6.02 -10.84
CA LEU A 177 0.27 -4.61 -11.21
C LEU A 177 1.65 -3.92 -11.32
N ASN A 178 2.61 -4.33 -10.48
CA ASN A 178 3.94 -3.72 -10.47
C ASN A 178 4.80 -4.17 -11.65
N LYS A 179 4.54 -5.35 -12.20
CA LYS A 179 5.28 -5.92 -13.34
C LYS A 179 4.54 -5.75 -14.66
N GLY A 180 3.26 -5.38 -14.63
CA GLY A 180 2.40 -5.28 -15.82
C GLY A 180 2.20 -6.61 -16.55
N ARG A 181 2.29 -7.74 -15.84
CA ARG A 181 2.13 -9.10 -16.40
C ARG A 181 1.67 -10.09 -15.34
N ALA A 182 1.20 -11.26 -15.80
CA ALA A 182 0.94 -12.38 -14.90
C ALA A 182 2.22 -12.87 -14.21
N ASP A 183 2.11 -13.24 -12.95
CA ASP A 183 3.22 -13.84 -12.21
C ASP A 183 3.38 -15.31 -12.60
N ALA A 184 4.64 -15.70 -12.82
CA ALA A 184 5.00 -17.11 -12.97
C ALA A 184 4.88 -17.84 -11.62
N TRP A 185 4.38 -19.05 -11.66
CA TRP A 185 4.33 -19.92 -10.50
C TRP A 185 5.69 -20.58 -10.28
N ARG A 186 6.04 -20.80 -9.04
CA ARG A 186 7.30 -21.44 -8.66
C ARG A 186 7.03 -22.62 -7.74
N PHE A 187 7.40 -23.78 -8.21
CA PHE A 187 7.28 -25.03 -7.46
C PHE A 187 8.66 -25.52 -7.06
N ARG A 188 8.70 -26.41 -6.09
CA ARG A 188 9.87 -27.24 -5.79
C ARG A 188 9.55 -28.66 -6.20
N SER A 189 10.44 -29.27 -6.97
CA SER A 189 10.36 -30.69 -7.25
C SER A 189 10.52 -31.50 -5.94
N PRO A 190 9.61 -32.40 -5.63
CA PRO A 190 9.73 -33.24 -4.43
C PRO A 190 10.91 -34.21 -4.50
N GLU A 191 11.36 -34.56 -5.71
CA GLU A 191 12.41 -35.56 -5.93
C GLU A 191 13.81 -35.01 -5.66
N ASP A 192 14.13 -33.82 -6.18
CA ASP A 192 15.48 -33.26 -6.15
C ASP A 192 15.56 -31.84 -5.56
N GLY A 193 14.43 -31.27 -5.10
CA GLY A 193 14.34 -29.94 -4.50
C GLY A 193 14.57 -28.80 -5.49
N ARG A 194 14.72 -29.08 -6.79
CA ARG A 194 14.94 -28.04 -7.81
C ARG A 194 13.73 -27.15 -7.97
N ALA A 195 14.01 -25.90 -8.24
CA ALA A 195 12.95 -24.94 -8.55
C ALA A 195 12.43 -25.16 -9.97
N VAL A 196 11.14 -25.41 -10.10
CA VAL A 196 10.42 -25.48 -11.37
C VAL A 196 9.64 -24.18 -11.53
N ARG A 197 9.89 -23.45 -12.61
CA ARG A 197 9.15 -22.26 -12.98
C ARG A 197 8.09 -22.67 -14.01
N TRP A 198 6.84 -22.30 -13.73
CA TRP A 198 5.69 -22.52 -14.59
C TRP A 198 5.09 -21.17 -15.01
N GLU A 199 4.95 -20.97 -16.32
CA GLU A 199 4.23 -19.83 -16.87
C GLU A 199 2.77 -20.25 -17.12
N PRO A 200 1.82 -19.78 -16.31
CA PRO A 200 0.44 -20.22 -16.46
C PRO A 200 -0.16 -19.66 -17.76
N ALA A 201 -0.68 -20.55 -18.59
CA ALA A 201 -1.47 -20.21 -19.76
C ALA A 201 -2.90 -19.82 -19.31
N SER A 202 -3.00 -18.78 -18.47
CA SER A 202 -4.26 -18.43 -17.82
C SER A 202 -5.21 -17.76 -18.76
N ARG A 203 -6.43 -18.29 -18.86
CA ARG A 203 -7.56 -17.65 -19.51
C ARG A 203 -8.15 -16.52 -18.66
N TYR A 204 -8.01 -16.64 -17.33
CA TYR A 204 -8.54 -15.70 -16.36
C TYR A 204 -7.39 -15.12 -15.54
N LEU A 205 -7.38 -13.79 -15.44
CA LEU A 205 -6.36 -13.05 -14.71
C LEU A 205 -7.04 -12.10 -13.74
N PHE A 206 -6.62 -12.11 -12.50
CA PHE A 206 -7.12 -11.23 -11.44
C PHE A 206 -5.93 -10.57 -10.74
N ASP A 207 -6.10 -9.34 -10.32
CA ASP A 207 -5.13 -8.55 -9.55
C ASP A 207 -5.49 -8.47 -8.06
N ASP A 208 -6.61 -9.05 -7.68
CA ASP A 208 -7.06 -9.21 -6.29
C ASP A 208 -7.05 -10.69 -5.90
N GLY A 209 -6.34 -11.04 -4.83
CA GLY A 209 -6.25 -12.41 -4.36
C GLY A 209 -7.59 -12.99 -3.88
N GLN A 210 -8.56 -12.16 -3.47
CA GLN A 210 -9.89 -12.64 -3.07
C GLN A 210 -10.80 -12.90 -4.27
N ALA A 211 -10.60 -12.18 -5.37
CA ALA A 211 -11.38 -12.41 -6.59
C ALA A 211 -10.98 -13.70 -7.33
N ALA A 212 -9.84 -14.28 -6.99
CA ALA A 212 -9.33 -15.52 -7.61
C ALA A 212 -9.81 -16.81 -6.92
N TRP A 213 -10.66 -16.71 -5.89
CA TRP A 213 -11.18 -17.86 -5.13
C TRP A 213 -12.56 -18.34 -5.57
#